data_e0c9b6989f1e04cc4abf671380736aa1
#
_entry.id   e0c9b6989f1e04cc4abf671380736aa1
#
_cell.length_a   1.000
_cell.length_b   1.000
_cell.length_c   1.000
_cell.angle_alpha   90.00
_cell.angle_beta   90.00
_cell.angle_gamma   90.00
#
_symmetry.space_group_name_H-M   'P 1'
#
loop_
_entity.id
_entity.type
_entity.pdbx_description
1 polymer ?
#
loop_
_entity_poly.entity_id
_entity_poly.type
_entity_poly.pdbx_seq_one_letter_code
_entity_poly.pdbx_strand_id
1 'polypeptide(L)'
;VSHIIEENGVRLRLNIVDTPGYGDQVNNDRCWDPIVKYIKDQHSAYLRKELTAQRERYIQDTRIHCCLFFIQPSGHALKPIDIVVLKKLSDVVNVVPVIAKSDSLTLEERQAFKERIKEEFAFHNLKMYPYDNDELDEEERALNAQIKVNLLRRKPEVACANDFTEHHPIRRCWL
;
A
#
# COMPACT_ATOMS: atom_id res chain seq x y z
N VAL A 1 1.64 0.17 15.44
CA VAL A 1 2.65 1.12 15.92
C VAL A 1 2.24 2.52 15.49
N SER A 2 2.38 3.52 16.38
CA SER A 2 2.05 4.92 16.07
C SER A 2 3.32 5.76 16.11
N HIS A 3 3.50 6.61 15.10
CA HIS A 3 4.60 7.57 15.01
C HIS A 3 4.04 8.97 14.81
N ILE A 4 4.71 9.97 15.38
CA ILE A 4 4.40 11.38 15.13
C ILE A 4 5.51 11.91 14.22
N ILE A 5 5.10 12.40 13.05
CA ILE A 5 5.99 13.03 12.08
C ILE A 5 5.63 14.51 12.04
N GLU A 6 6.64 15.38 12.12
CA GLU A 6 6.46 16.82 12.02
C GLU A 6 7.29 17.33 10.84
N GLU A 7 6.63 17.94 9.88
CA GLU A 7 7.25 18.49 8.68
C GLU A 7 6.59 19.83 8.33
N ASN A 8 7.40 20.88 8.13
CA ASN A 8 6.93 22.22 7.76
C ASN A 8 5.84 22.80 8.68
N GLY A 9 5.89 22.48 9.99
CA GLY A 9 4.90 22.92 10.97
C GLY A 9 3.60 22.13 10.98
N VAL A 10 3.49 21.11 10.13
CA VAL A 10 2.37 20.17 10.12
C VAL A 10 2.74 18.92 10.92
N ARG A 11 1.88 18.55 11.86
CA ARG A 11 2.05 17.35 12.67
C ARG A 11 1.13 16.24 12.16
N LEU A 12 1.73 15.15 11.68
CA LEU A 12 1.04 13.95 11.22
C LEU A 12 1.21 12.83 12.25
N ARG A 13 0.12 12.22 12.66
CA ARG A 13 0.14 10.98 13.42
C ARG A 13 -0.02 9.80 12.47
N LEU A 14 1.07 9.12 12.19
CA LEU A 14 1.10 7.93 11.33
C LEU A 14 0.86 6.68 12.19
N ASN A 15 -0.20 5.93 11.87
CA ASN A 15 -0.48 4.63 12.49
C ASN A 15 -0.17 3.55 11.46
N ILE A 16 0.70 2.62 11.84
CA ILE A 16 1.10 1.50 10.98
C ILE A 16 0.60 0.20 11.61
N VAL A 17 -0.14 -0.58 10.82
CA VAL A 17 -0.63 -1.91 11.19
C VAL A 17 0.10 -2.94 10.35
N ASP A 18 0.83 -3.84 10.98
CA ASP A 18 1.48 -4.97 10.32
C ASP A 18 0.49 -6.12 10.17
N THR A 19 0.44 -6.72 8.99
CA THR A 19 -0.43 -7.86 8.72
C THR A 19 0.36 -9.17 8.73
N PRO A 20 -0.24 -10.30 9.12
CA PRO A 20 0.37 -11.60 8.91
C PRO A 20 0.73 -11.82 7.44
N GLY A 21 1.81 -12.54 7.18
CA GLY A 21 2.18 -12.94 5.82
C GLY A 21 1.08 -13.78 5.17
N TYR A 22 0.91 -13.61 3.86
CA TYR A 22 -0.01 -14.40 3.06
C TYR A 22 0.74 -15.20 1.98
N GLY A 23 0.14 -16.28 1.50
CA GLY A 23 0.67 -17.05 0.37
C GLY A 23 1.79 -18.05 0.71
N ASP A 24 2.11 -18.27 1.97
CA ASP A 24 3.12 -19.23 2.42
C ASP A 24 2.51 -20.51 3.02
N GLN A 25 1.18 -20.60 3.01
CA GLN A 25 0.46 -21.77 3.49
C GLN A 25 0.27 -22.81 2.38
N VAL A 26 0.04 -24.06 2.75
CA VAL A 26 -0.29 -25.15 1.81
C VAL A 26 -1.59 -24.84 1.06
N ASN A 27 -2.57 -24.24 1.75
CA ASN A 27 -3.78 -23.72 1.15
C ASN A 27 -3.84 -22.20 1.35
N ASN A 28 -3.71 -21.47 0.25
CA ASN A 28 -3.76 -20.01 0.23
C ASN A 28 -5.11 -19.48 -0.27
N ASP A 29 -6.11 -20.35 -0.33
CA ASP A 29 -7.44 -19.92 -0.75
C ASP A 29 -7.99 -18.89 0.24
N ARG A 30 -8.44 -17.75 -0.30
CA ARG A 30 -9.01 -16.63 0.46
C ARG A 30 -8.09 -16.02 1.55
N CYS A 31 -6.78 -16.17 1.44
CA CYS A 31 -5.81 -15.63 2.42
C CYS A 31 -5.89 -14.10 2.58
N TRP A 32 -6.49 -13.38 1.63
CA TRP A 32 -6.74 -11.93 1.67
C TRP A 32 -7.98 -11.53 2.47
N ASP A 33 -8.94 -12.44 2.69
CA ASP A 33 -10.23 -12.14 3.33
C ASP A 33 -10.07 -11.49 4.72
N PRO A 34 -9.18 -11.96 5.62
CA PRO A 34 -8.97 -11.32 6.92
C PRO A 34 -8.51 -9.87 6.80
N ILE A 35 -7.64 -9.55 5.84
CA ILE A 35 -7.10 -8.21 5.61
C ILE A 35 -8.22 -7.29 5.10
N VAL A 36 -8.95 -7.73 4.06
CA VAL A 36 -10.08 -6.98 3.49
C VAL A 36 -11.17 -6.75 4.54
N LYS A 37 -11.46 -7.77 5.35
CA LYS A 37 -12.42 -7.65 6.44
C LYS A 37 -11.97 -6.60 7.47
N TYR A 38 -10.72 -6.66 7.90
CA TYR A 38 -10.17 -5.69 8.85
C TYR A 38 -10.31 -4.25 8.34
N ILE A 39 -9.95 -3.99 7.08
CA ILE A 39 -10.09 -2.67 6.46
C ILE A 39 -11.54 -2.20 6.52
N LYS A 40 -12.48 -3.03 6.07
CA LYS A 40 -13.92 -2.71 6.08
C LYS A 40 -14.46 -2.50 7.48
N ASP A 41 -14.02 -3.28 8.45
CA ASP A 41 -14.45 -3.16 9.84
C ASP A 41 -13.99 -1.82 10.45
N GLN A 42 -12.77 -1.36 10.15
CA GLN A 42 -12.28 -0.04 10.60
C GLN A 42 -13.10 1.11 9.98
N HIS A 43 -13.39 1.05 8.70
CA HIS A 43 -14.25 2.04 8.03
C HIS A 43 -15.66 2.05 8.60
N SER A 44 -16.25 0.88 8.82
CA SER A 44 -17.59 0.75 9.42
C SER A 44 -17.63 1.24 10.85
N ALA A 45 -16.59 0.99 11.63
CA ALA A 45 -16.49 1.45 13.02
C ALA A 45 -16.44 2.98 13.10
N TYR A 46 -15.68 3.62 12.21
CA TYR A 46 -15.61 5.07 12.12
C TYR A 46 -16.97 5.66 11.73
N LEU A 47 -17.60 5.14 10.68
CA LEU A 47 -18.92 5.59 10.21
C LEU A 47 -19.99 5.47 11.29
N ARG A 48 -20.00 4.39 12.07
CA ARG A 48 -20.93 4.24 13.20
C ARG A 48 -20.77 5.35 14.24
N LYS A 49 -19.53 5.75 14.55
CA LYS A 49 -19.27 6.85 15.48
C LYS A 49 -19.77 8.18 14.94
N GLU A 50 -19.63 8.43 13.63
CA GLU A 50 -20.15 9.64 13.00
C GLU A 50 -21.67 9.70 13.00
N LEU A 51 -22.34 8.58 12.79
CA LEU A 51 -23.80 8.49 12.72
C LEU A 51 -24.48 8.48 14.09
N THR A 52 -23.74 8.29 15.18
CA THR A 52 -24.31 8.26 16.53
C THR A 52 -24.78 9.66 16.94
N ALA A 53 -26.02 9.76 17.42
CA ALA A 53 -26.64 11.05 17.83
C ALA A 53 -25.86 11.76 18.96
N GLN A 54 -25.21 11.00 19.85
CA GLN A 54 -24.34 11.48 20.92
C GLN A 54 -22.85 11.42 20.52
N ARG A 55 -22.52 11.82 19.30
CA ARG A 55 -21.14 11.77 18.83
C ARG A 55 -20.22 12.67 19.69
N GLU A 56 -19.03 12.19 19.94
CA GLU A 56 -17.98 12.98 20.55
C GLU A 56 -17.63 14.19 19.67
N ARG A 57 -17.25 15.31 20.29
CA ARG A 57 -16.81 16.51 19.55
C ARG A 57 -15.62 16.24 18.63
N TYR A 58 -14.81 15.27 19.01
CA TYR A 58 -13.62 14.84 18.27
C TYR A 58 -13.61 13.32 18.13
N ILE A 59 -13.81 12.83 16.92
CA ILE A 59 -13.74 11.40 16.61
C ILE A 59 -12.34 11.11 16.10
N GLN A 60 -11.63 10.22 16.80
CA GLN A 60 -10.33 9.75 16.33
C GLN A 60 -10.52 8.95 15.05
N ASP A 61 -9.84 9.34 13.96
CA ASP A 61 -9.85 8.59 12.71
C ASP A 61 -9.01 7.31 12.87
N THR A 62 -9.68 6.17 12.74
CA THR A 62 -9.08 4.83 12.79
C THR A 62 -9.17 4.10 11.46
N ARG A 63 -9.64 4.78 10.41
CA ARG A 63 -9.75 4.19 9.07
C ARG A 63 -8.39 3.85 8.50
N ILE A 64 -8.37 2.86 7.63
CA ILE A 64 -7.20 2.52 6.84
C ILE A 64 -7.23 3.35 5.56
N HIS A 65 -6.24 4.21 5.36
CA HIS A 65 -6.18 5.15 4.22
C HIS A 65 -5.30 4.64 3.08
N CYS A 66 -4.30 3.83 3.39
CA CYS A 66 -3.34 3.34 2.43
C CYS A 66 -2.83 1.96 2.82
N CYS A 67 -2.57 1.13 1.83
CA CYS A 67 -1.91 -0.17 1.97
C CYS A 67 -0.58 -0.14 1.24
N LEU A 68 0.53 -0.31 1.96
CA LEU A 68 1.84 -0.55 1.38
C LEU A 68 1.96 -2.04 1.03
N PHE A 69 1.93 -2.36 -0.23
CA PHE A 69 2.01 -3.72 -0.73
C PHE A 69 3.43 -4.09 -1.13
N PHE A 70 4.06 -4.97 -0.36
CA PHE A 70 5.45 -5.34 -0.57
C PHE A 70 5.60 -6.47 -1.59
N ILE A 71 6.25 -6.17 -2.71
CA ILE A 71 6.57 -7.10 -3.79
C ILE A 71 7.95 -7.68 -3.57
N GLN A 72 8.09 -9.00 -3.65
CA GLN A 72 9.39 -9.67 -3.52
C GLN A 72 10.30 -9.29 -4.70
N PRO A 73 11.61 -9.04 -4.46
CA PRO A 73 12.58 -8.68 -5.49
C PRO A 73 13.02 -9.92 -6.30
N SER A 74 12.07 -10.57 -6.98
CA SER A 74 12.37 -11.78 -7.77
C SER A 74 13.07 -11.47 -9.09
N GLY A 75 13.02 -10.22 -9.56
CA GLY A 75 13.48 -9.82 -10.89
C GLY A 75 12.61 -10.35 -12.04
N HIS A 76 11.60 -11.15 -11.73
CA HIS A 76 10.69 -11.77 -12.70
C HIS A 76 9.30 -11.13 -12.65
N ALA A 77 8.29 -11.89 -13.01
CA ALA A 77 6.89 -11.50 -12.98
C ALA A 77 6.31 -11.46 -11.53
N LEU A 78 5.16 -10.79 -11.38
CA LEU A 78 4.34 -10.90 -10.18
C LEU A 78 3.83 -12.34 -10.01
N LYS A 79 3.69 -12.77 -8.78
CA LYS A 79 3.08 -14.07 -8.53
C LYS A 79 1.57 -13.99 -8.78
N PRO A 80 0.93 -15.05 -9.30
CA PRO A 80 -0.52 -15.05 -9.56
C PRO A 80 -1.34 -14.70 -8.31
N ILE A 81 -0.88 -15.10 -7.13
CA ILE A 81 -1.54 -14.76 -5.87
C ILE A 81 -1.47 -13.25 -5.56
N ASP A 82 -0.34 -12.61 -5.87
CA ASP A 82 -0.16 -11.17 -5.65
C ASP A 82 -1.12 -10.36 -6.50
N ILE A 83 -1.36 -10.79 -7.76
CA ILE A 83 -2.33 -10.17 -8.66
C ILE A 83 -3.75 -10.25 -8.09
N VAL A 84 -4.14 -11.41 -7.57
CA VAL A 84 -5.47 -11.59 -6.97
C VAL A 84 -5.62 -10.72 -5.72
N VAL A 85 -4.62 -10.72 -4.84
CA VAL A 85 -4.63 -9.92 -3.60
C VAL A 85 -4.67 -8.43 -3.92
N LEU A 86 -3.86 -7.95 -4.86
CA LEU A 86 -3.86 -6.56 -5.32
C LEU A 86 -5.22 -6.12 -5.84
N LYS A 87 -5.89 -6.94 -6.67
CA LYS A 87 -7.25 -6.67 -7.15
C LYS A 87 -8.23 -6.48 -6.00
N LYS A 88 -8.19 -7.37 -5.01
CA LYS A 88 -9.10 -7.33 -3.86
C LYS A 88 -8.84 -6.16 -2.93
N LEU A 89 -7.57 -5.79 -2.74
CA LEU A 89 -7.20 -4.65 -1.92
C LEU A 89 -7.50 -3.31 -2.61
N SER A 90 -7.26 -3.19 -3.91
CA SER A 90 -7.52 -1.96 -4.66
C SER A 90 -9.00 -1.56 -4.72
N ASP A 91 -9.92 -2.51 -4.46
CA ASP A 91 -11.35 -2.23 -4.36
C ASP A 91 -11.76 -1.58 -3.02
N VAL A 92 -10.90 -1.63 -2.01
CA VAL A 92 -11.26 -1.20 -0.64
C VAL A 92 -10.31 -0.18 -0.01
N VAL A 93 -9.10 -0.04 -0.55
CA VAL A 93 -8.08 0.87 -0.01
C VAL A 93 -7.14 1.33 -1.12
N ASN A 94 -6.51 2.50 -0.92
CA ASN A 94 -5.44 2.97 -1.81
C ASN A 94 -4.22 2.08 -1.68
N VAL A 95 -3.79 1.45 -2.76
CA VAL A 95 -2.64 0.54 -2.76
C VAL A 95 -1.42 1.20 -3.37
N VAL A 96 -0.31 1.19 -2.62
CA VAL A 96 1.00 1.63 -3.06
C VAL A 96 1.93 0.41 -3.12
N PRO A 97 2.32 -0.05 -4.32
CA PRO A 97 3.26 -1.16 -4.46
C PRO A 97 4.68 -0.72 -4.13
N VAL A 98 5.38 -1.51 -3.35
CA VAL A 98 6.76 -1.26 -2.91
C VAL A 98 7.60 -2.50 -3.18
N ILE A 99 8.75 -2.35 -3.84
CA ILE A 99 9.70 -3.45 -4.01
C ILE A 99 10.46 -3.63 -2.70
N ALA A 100 10.25 -4.77 -2.04
CA ALA A 100 10.95 -5.11 -0.82
C ALA A 100 12.44 -5.40 -1.10
N LYS A 101 13.33 -5.13 -0.13
CA LYS A 101 14.77 -5.43 -0.23
C LYS A 101 15.36 -5.08 -1.60
N SER A 102 15.09 -3.88 -2.08
CA SER A 102 15.50 -3.43 -3.41
C SER A 102 17.02 -3.31 -3.57
N ASP A 103 17.78 -3.38 -2.47
CA ASP A 103 19.22 -3.46 -2.41
C ASP A 103 19.78 -4.81 -2.91
N SER A 104 18.96 -5.85 -2.94
CA SER A 104 19.33 -7.17 -3.50
C SER A 104 19.40 -7.18 -5.03
N LEU A 105 18.90 -6.15 -5.69
CA LEU A 105 18.94 -5.98 -7.14
C LEU A 105 19.93 -4.89 -7.54
N THR A 106 20.64 -5.07 -8.64
CA THR A 106 21.42 -4.01 -9.26
C THR A 106 20.52 -2.87 -9.74
N LEU A 107 21.08 -1.71 -10.04
CA LEU A 107 20.31 -0.56 -10.52
C LEU A 107 19.55 -0.88 -11.84
N GLU A 108 20.21 -1.61 -12.74
CA GLU A 108 19.63 -2.00 -14.02
C GLU A 108 18.51 -3.03 -13.85
N GLU A 109 18.75 -4.08 -13.04
CA GLU A 109 17.74 -5.10 -12.73
C GLU A 109 16.52 -4.49 -12.03
N ARG A 110 16.75 -3.53 -11.14
CA ARG A 110 15.69 -2.81 -10.43
C ARG A 110 14.84 -1.99 -11.38
N GLN A 111 15.47 -1.30 -12.33
CA GLN A 111 14.75 -0.53 -13.34
C GLN A 111 13.93 -1.44 -14.26
N ALA A 112 14.55 -2.50 -14.77
CA ALA A 112 13.88 -3.49 -15.60
C ALA A 112 12.72 -4.18 -14.87
N PHE A 113 12.88 -4.46 -13.57
CA PHE A 113 11.83 -5.05 -12.75
C PHE A 113 10.66 -4.08 -12.53
N LYS A 114 10.94 -2.79 -12.29
CA LYS A 114 9.89 -1.75 -12.18
C LYS A 114 9.06 -1.63 -13.48
N GLU A 115 9.71 -1.64 -14.62
CA GLU A 115 9.04 -1.56 -15.92
C GLU A 115 8.15 -2.77 -16.15
N ARG A 116 8.65 -3.96 -15.87
CA ARG A 116 7.89 -5.20 -15.98
C ARG A 116 6.67 -5.22 -15.06
N ILE A 117 6.83 -4.78 -13.80
CA ILE A 117 5.70 -4.65 -12.88
C ILE A 117 4.64 -3.68 -13.43
N LYS A 118 5.03 -2.55 -14.01
CA LYS A 118 4.09 -1.61 -14.62
C LYS A 118 3.33 -2.23 -15.79
N GLU A 119 4.01 -2.98 -16.65
CA GLU A 119 3.38 -3.69 -17.76
C GLU A 119 2.35 -4.70 -17.25
N GLU A 120 2.67 -5.45 -16.20
CA GLU A 120 1.73 -6.39 -15.58
C GLU A 120 0.53 -5.69 -14.91
N PHE A 121 0.76 -4.57 -14.25
CA PHE A 121 -0.34 -3.76 -13.71
C PHE A 121 -1.29 -3.28 -14.82
N ALA A 122 -0.74 -2.82 -15.93
CA ALA A 122 -1.53 -2.42 -17.10
C ALA A 122 -2.27 -3.62 -17.72
N PHE A 123 -1.59 -4.75 -17.91
CA PHE A 123 -2.18 -5.96 -18.48
C PHE A 123 -3.34 -6.51 -17.63
N HIS A 124 -3.19 -6.53 -16.32
CA HIS A 124 -4.21 -7.01 -15.39
C HIS A 124 -5.24 -5.96 -14.97
N ASN A 125 -5.12 -4.73 -15.50
CA ASN A 125 -5.97 -3.58 -15.17
C ASN A 125 -6.02 -3.34 -13.64
N LEU A 126 -4.86 -3.36 -13.00
CA LEU A 126 -4.73 -3.14 -11.56
C LEU A 126 -4.69 -1.63 -11.27
N LYS A 127 -5.53 -1.20 -10.35
CA LYS A 127 -5.57 0.20 -9.90
C LYS A 127 -4.49 0.45 -8.85
N MET A 128 -3.68 1.47 -9.06
CA MET A 128 -2.67 1.94 -8.10
C MET A 128 -2.91 3.40 -7.75
N TYR A 129 -2.60 3.76 -6.51
CA TYR A 129 -2.54 5.16 -6.14
C TYR A 129 -1.24 5.82 -6.66
N PRO A 130 -1.29 7.07 -7.17
CA PRO A 130 -2.48 7.88 -7.45
C PRO A 130 -3.22 7.42 -8.70
N TYR A 131 -4.55 7.45 -8.64
CA TYR A 131 -5.40 7.04 -9.76
C TYR A 131 -5.44 8.10 -10.86
N ASP A 132 -5.53 7.64 -12.12
CA ASP A 132 -5.86 8.50 -13.25
C ASP A 132 -7.39 8.49 -13.39
N ASN A 133 -8.04 9.50 -12.82
CA ASN A 133 -9.47 9.71 -13.04
C ASN A 133 -9.68 10.96 -13.89
N ASP A 134 -10.48 10.83 -14.94
CA ASP A 134 -10.86 11.95 -15.80
C ASP A 134 -11.75 12.97 -15.09
N GLU A 135 -12.32 12.60 -13.93
CA GLU A 135 -13.17 13.43 -13.08
C GLU A 135 -12.39 14.36 -12.13
N LEU A 136 -11.05 14.24 -12.07
CA LEU A 136 -10.23 15.07 -11.19
C LEU A 136 -10.05 16.48 -11.75
N ASP A 137 -10.03 17.47 -10.87
CA ASP A 137 -9.68 18.84 -11.19
C ASP A 137 -8.24 18.95 -11.72
N GLU A 138 -7.94 20.03 -12.47
CA GLU A 138 -6.59 20.27 -13.02
C GLU A 138 -5.52 20.33 -11.93
N GLU A 139 -5.84 20.92 -10.77
CA GLU A 139 -4.95 21.00 -9.62
C GLU A 139 -4.66 19.62 -9.03
N GLU A 140 -5.69 18.79 -8.89
CA GLU A 140 -5.55 17.41 -8.40
C GLU A 140 -4.78 16.54 -9.40
N ARG A 141 -5.01 16.72 -10.71
CA ARG A 141 -4.23 16.04 -11.76
C ARG A 141 -2.75 16.42 -11.71
N ALA A 142 -2.45 17.72 -11.54
CA ALA A 142 -1.07 18.21 -11.41
C ALA A 142 -0.40 17.64 -10.16
N LEU A 143 -1.11 17.61 -9.03
CA LEU A 143 -0.62 17.00 -7.78
C LEU A 143 -0.38 15.50 -7.93
N ASN A 144 -1.32 14.77 -8.52
CA ASN A 144 -1.17 13.35 -8.81
C ASN A 144 0.01 13.06 -9.74
N ALA A 145 0.21 13.90 -10.75
CA ALA A 145 1.37 13.80 -11.63
C ALA A 145 2.69 14.00 -10.87
N GLN A 146 2.75 14.99 -9.96
CA GLN A 146 3.92 15.21 -9.10
C GLN A 146 4.16 14.03 -8.15
N ILE A 147 3.11 13.48 -7.56
CA ILE A 147 3.19 12.29 -6.68
C ILE A 147 3.71 11.10 -7.49
N LYS A 148 3.17 10.85 -8.70
CA LYS A 148 3.67 9.78 -9.59
C LYS A 148 5.15 9.96 -9.91
N VAL A 149 5.57 11.17 -10.28
CA VAL A 149 6.98 11.48 -10.56
C VAL A 149 7.83 11.24 -9.33
N ASN A 150 7.39 11.65 -8.14
CA ASN A 150 8.11 11.45 -6.90
C ASN A 150 8.22 9.98 -6.50
N LEU A 151 7.14 9.20 -6.64
CA LEU A 151 7.15 7.75 -6.40
C LEU A 151 8.08 7.03 -7.38
N LEU A 152 8.18 7.51 -8.63
CA LEU A 152 9.06 6.96 -9.65
C LEU A 152 10.52 7.42 -9.51
N ARG A 153 10.74 8.67 -9.05
CA ARG A 153 12.07 9.29 -8.91
C ARG A 153 12.77 8.96 -7.60
N ARG A 154 12.04 8.60 -6.53
CA ARG A 154 12.69 8.33 -5.26
C ARG A 154 13.76 7.28 -5.45
N LYS A 155 15.00 7.73 -5.24
CA LYS A 155 16.17 6.88 -5.13
C LYS A 155 15.90 5.78 -4.11
N PRO A 156 16.52 4.62 -4.24
CA PRO A 156 16.26 3.42 -3.43
C PRO A 156 16.45 3.58 -1.91
N GLU A 157 16.90 4.71 -1.45
CA GLU A 157 17.22 4.96 -0.03
C GLU A 157 16.00 4.92 0.92
N VAL A 158 14.76 4.99 0.40
CA VAL A 158 13.55 4.99 1.25
C VAL A 158 12.87 3.63 1.33
N ALA A 159 13.24 2.67 0.51
CA ALA A 159 12.64 1.33 0.51
C ALA A 159 13.57 0.25 1.11
N CYS A 160 14.67 0.63 1.76
CA CYS A 160 15.47 -0.29 2.56
C CYS A 160 14.77 -0.48 3.90
N ALA A 161 13.82 -1.41 3.94
CA ALA A 161 13.27 -1.93 5.18
C ALA A 161 14.30 -2.79 5.95
N ASN A 162 15.58 -2.37 5.96
CA ASN A 162 16.62 -3.07 6.71
C ASN A 162 16.48 -2.88 8.22
N ASP A 163 15.68 -1.89 8.67
CA ASP A 163 15.47 -1.62 10.09
C ASP A 163 14.26 -2.33 10.72
N PHE A 164 13.50 -3.10 9.94
CA PHE A 164 12.33 -3.81 10.44
C PHE A 164 12.45 -5.32 10.26
N THR A 165 12.97 -5.96 11.30
CA THR A 165 12.82 -7.36 11.68
C THR A 165 13.74 -8.38 11.04
N GLU A 166 14.67 -8.83 11.83
CA GLU A 166 15.16 -10.21 11.89
C GLU A 166 13.95 -11.18 11.93
N HIS A 167 13.89 -12.12 11.00
CA HIS A 167 13.15 -13.38 11.06
C HIS A 167 11.70 -13.52 10.54
N HIS A 168 11.24 -12.80 9.49
CA HIS A 168 10.01 -13.27 8.85
C HIS A 168 10.02 -13.21 7.32
N PRO A 169 9.39 -14.19 6.62
CA PRO A 169 9.28 -14.19 5.15
C PRO A 169 8.45 -12.98 4.69
N ILE A 170 9.01 -12.28 3.70
CA ILE A 170 8.57 -10.94 3.31
C ILE A 170 7.42 -11.03 2.31
N ARG A 171 6.24 -11.28 2.80
CA ARG A 171 4.98 -10.99 2.12
C ARG A 171 4.08 -10.30 3.11
N ARG A 172 4.20 -8.98 3.23
CA ARG A 172 3.40 -8.20 4.15
C ARG A 172 2.71 -7.07 3.43
N CYS A 173 1.48 -6.86 3.79
CA CYS A 173 0.74 -5.65 3.53
C CYS A 173 0.79 -4.82 4.83
N TRP A 174 1.19 -3.56 4.76
CA TRP A 174 1.13 -2.64 5.90
C TRP A 174 -0.03 -1.68 5.66
N LEU A 175 -0.89 -1.61 6.63
CA LEU A 175 -2.10 -0.79 6.61
C LEU A 175 -1.92 0.46 7.44
#